data_3097a2d383e41268af73d6d3fab15c61
#
_entry.id   3097a2d383e41268af73d6d3fab15c61
#
_cell.length_a   1.000
_cell.length_b   1.000
_cell.length_c   1.000
_cell.angle_alpha   90.00
_cell.angle_beta   90.00
_cell.angle_gamma   90.00
#
_symmetry.space_group_name_H-M   'P 1'
#
loop_
_entity.id
_entity.type
_entity.pdbx_description
1 polymer ?
#
loop_
_entity_poly.entity_id
_entity_poly.type
_entity_poly.pdbx_seq_one_letter_code
_entity_poly.pdbx_strand_id
1 'polypeptide(L)'
;PADLAGLLTNLQEGDILFIDEIHRIPKNVEEYLYSAMEDFRIDIMIDQGPNARSVRLNLPRFTLLGATTRMGLLTAPLRSRFTLQSRLNYYDHATLQGIVERTCGILNVKFQAAGASEIARRARGTPRIANNLVNFCRDYAQQRDNGTITKDSAAAALELLEIDSSGL
;
A
#
# COMPACT_ATOMS: atom_id res chain seq x y z
N PRO A 1 8.13 20.48 4.86
CA PRO A 1 7.61 21.29 3.74
C PRO A 1 8.54 21.31 2.54
N ALA A 2 9.85 21.55 2.74
CA ALA A 2 10.85 21.65 1.67
C ALA A 2 10.89 20.39 0.77
N ASP A 3 10.82 19.21 1.36
CA ASP A 3 10.88 17.93 0.61
C ASP A 3 9.68 17.76 -0.32
N LEU A 4 8.46 18.12 0.12
CA LEU A 4 7.27 18.02 -0.71
C LEU A 4 7.30 19.07 -1.82
N ALA A 5 7.73 20.30 -1.54
CA ALA A 5 7.89 21.33 -2.54
C ALA A 5 8.89 20.92 -3.63
N GLY A 6 10.02 20.30 -3.21
CA GLY A 6 11.00 19.74 -4.14
C GLY A 6 10.43 18.62 -5.01
N LEU A 7 9.60 17.72 -4.44
CA LEU A 7 8.93 16.69 -5.23
C LEU A 7 7.95 17.29 -6.24
N LEU A 8 7.12 18.24 -5.81
CA LEU A 8 6.12 18.88 -6.68
C LEU A 8 6.76 19.66 -7.84
N THR A 9 7.88 20.32 -7.61
CA THR A 9 8.57 21.09 -8.64
C THR A 9 9.31 20.24 -9.67
N ASN A 10 9.59 18.97 -9.35
CA ASN A 10 10.22 18.01 -10.26
C ASN A 10 9.21 17.21 -11.11
N LEU A 11 7.91 17.37 -10.88
CA LEU A 11 6.88 16.71 -11.67
C LEU A 11 6.86 17.21 -13.10
N GLN A 12 6.47 16.35 -14.03
CA GLN A 12 6.23 16.63 -15.43
C GLN A 12 4.73 16.54 -15.74
N GLU A 13 4.34 17.06 -16.90
CA GLU A 13 2.94 16.99 -17.36
C GLU A 13 2.48 15.54 -17.47
N GLY A 14 1.37 15.23 -16.78
CA GLY A 14 0.78 13.88 -16.76
C GLY A 14 1.35 12.92 -15.71
N ASP A 15 2.31 13.34 -14.90
CA ASP A 15 2.86 12.52 -13.83
C ASP A 15 1.81 12.17 -12.77
N ILE A 16 2.07 11.09 -12.04
CA ILE A 16 1.26 10.65 -10.91
C ILE A 16 2.11 10.77 -9.64
N LEU A 17 1.66 11.60 -8.71
CA LEU A 17 2.22 11.67 -7.37
C LEU A 17 1.41 10.76 -6.44
N PHE A 18 2.03 9.68 -5.95
CA PHE A 18 1.42 8.79 -4.99
C PHE A 18 1.89 9.10 -3.56
N ILE A 19 0.94 9.28 -2.66
CA ILE A 19 1.23 9.51 -1.24
C ILE A 19 0.56 8.40 -0.42
N ASP A 20 1.38 7.51 0.14
CA ASP A 20 0.91 6.48 1.06
C ASP A 20 0.71 7.06 2.47
N GLU A 21 -0.29 6.54 3.18
CA GLU A 21 -0.69 6.99 4.52
C GLU A 21 -0.85 8.53 4.59
N ILE A 22 -1.52 9.09 3.60
CA ILE A 22 -1.67 10.56 3.43
C ILE A 22 -2.22 11.27 4.67
N HIS A 23 -2.92 10.57 5.58
CA HIS A 23 -3.38 11.12 6.85
C HIS A 23 -2.26 11.50 7.83
N ARG A 24 -1.01 11.11 7.54
CA ARG A 24 0.17 11.46 8.34
C ARG A 24 0.83 12.77 7.92
N ILE A 25 0.36 13.39 6.86
CA ILE A 25 0.89 14.68 6.41
C ILE A 25 0.60 15.75 7.47
N PRO A 26 1.61 16.50 7.92
CA PRO A 26 1.41 17.62 8.83
C PRO A 26 0.53 18.72 8.20
N LYS A 27 -0.30 19.40 8.99
CA LYS A 27 -1.25 20.41 8.51
C LYS A 27 -0.59 21.52 7.68
N ASN A 28 0.59 21.98 8.07
CA ASN A 28 1.34 22.98 7.33
C ASN A 28 1.84 22.49 5.97
N VAL A 29 1.89 21.19 5.75
CA VAL A 29 2.24 20.57 4.47
C VAL A 29 0.99 20.32 3.62
N GLU A 30 -0.16 20.03 4.26
CA GLU A 30 -1.45 19.93 3.55
C GLU A 30 -1.80 21.21 2.79
N GLU A 31 -1.47 22.39 3.34
CA GLU A 31 -1.75 23.69 2.69
C GLU A 31 -1.07 23.83 1.33
N TYR A 32 0.14 23.28 1.18
CA TYR A 32 0.82 23.23 -0.12
C TYR A 32 0.07 22.31 -1.10
N LEU A 33 -0.46 21.19 -0.62
CA LEU A 33 -1.24 20.28 -1.45
C LEU A 33 -2.53 20.92 -1.93
N TYR A 34 -3.20 21.73 -1.11
CA TYR A 34 -4.43 22.39 -1.54
C TYR A 34 -4.22 23.26 -2.79
N SER A 35 -3.23 24.14 -2.76
CA SER A 35 -2.90 24.99 -3.90
C SER A 35 -2.38 24.19 -5.10
N ALA A 36 -1.62 23.12 -4.84
CA ALA A 36 -1.12 22.23 -5.89
C ALA A 36 -2.25 21.47 -6.60
N MET A 37 -3.26 21.01 -5.85
CA MET A 37 -4.40 20.26 -6.39
C MET A 37 -5.42 21.16 -7.13
N GLU A 38 -5.67 22.36 -6.64
CA GLU A 38 -6.68 23.26 -7.20
C GLU A 38 -6.15 24.12 -8.33
N ASP A 39 -4.98 24.71 -8.11
CA ASP A 39 -4.45 25.77 -8.98
C ASP A 39 -3.18 25.37 -9.74
N PHE A 40 -2.64 24.18 -9.51
CA PHE A 40 -1.35 23.74 -10.04
C PHE A 40 -0.23 24.74 -9.76
N ARG A 41 -0.16 25.22 -8.51
CA ARG A 41 0.86 26.16 -8.04
C ARG A 41 1.18 25.93 -6.58
N ILE A 42 2.37 26.38 -6.17
CA ILE A 42 2.77 26.45 -4.76
C ILE A 42 3.42 27.79 -4.48
N ASP A 43 3.19 28.32 -3.27
CA ASP A 43 3.85 29.51 -2.77
C ASP A 43 4.93 29.08 -1.78
N ILE A 44 6.22 29.34 -2.09
CA ILE A 44 7.36 28.99 -1.26
C ILE A 44 7.90 30.23 -0.57
N MET A 45 8.05 30.20 0.74
CA MET A 45 8.73 31.24 1.50
C MET A 45 10.25 31.05 1.37
N ILE A 46 10.95 32.02 0.81
CA ILE A 46 12.41 31.95 0.59
C ILE A 46 13.18 32.40 1.84
N ASP A 47 12.67 33.38 2.59
CA ASP A 47 13.33 33.95 3.76
C ASP A 47 12.45 33.88 5.02
N GLN A 48 13.08 33.96 6.18
CA GLN A 48 12.40 34.05 7.49
C GLN A 48 12.57 35.48 8.05
N GLY A 49 11.52 35.99 8.69
CA GLY A 49 11.54 37.27 9.38
C GLY A 49 10.86 38.41 8.59
N PRO A 50 11.13 39.68 8.95
CA PRO A 50 10.41 40.85 8.38
C PRO A 50 10.57 41.04 6.87
N ASN A 51 11.59 40.43 6.28
CA ASN A 51 11.88 40.49 4.83
C ASN A 51 11.46 39.20 4.08
N ALA A 52 10.66 38.35 4.70
CA ALA A 52 10.20 37.10 4.09
C ALA A 52 9.50 37.39 2.75
N ARG A 53 9.96 36.72 1.68
CA ARG A 53 9.38 36.82 0.35
C ARG A 53 8.76 35.48 -0.02
N SER A 54 7.53 35.53 -0.53
CA SER A 54 6.89 34.38 -1.14
C SER A 54 7.17 34.37 -2.62
N VAL A 55 7.63 33.22 -3.12
CA VAL A 55 7.78 32.99 -4.57
C VAL A 55 6.75 31.95 -4.99
N ARG A 56 5.95 32.35 -5.97
CA ARG A 56 4.96 31.49 -6.58
C ARG A 56 5.59 30.68 -7.70
N LEU A 57 5.47 29.35 -7.62
CA LEU A 57 5.89 28.42 -8.65
C LEU A 57 4.67 27.75 -9.27
N ASN A 58 4.61 27.76 -10.61
CA ASN A 58 3.61 27.00 -11.33
C ASN A 58 4.07 25.56 -11.46
N LEU A 59 3.12 24.64 -11.28
CA LEU A 59 3.33 23.21 -11.43
C LEU A 59 2.73 22.72 -12.76
N PRO A 60 3.29 21.69 -13.38
CA PRO A 60 2.64 21.01 -14.48
C PRO A 60 1.36 20.33 -13.99
N ARG A 61 0.47 19.94 -14.89
CA ARG A 61 -0.71 19.18 -14.52
C ARG A 61 -0.31 17.76 -14.16
N PHE A 62 -0.68 17.32 -12.97
CA PHE A 62 -0.39 15.99 -12.44
C PHE A 62 -1.62 15.39 -11.79
N THR A 63 -1.57 14.08 -11.52
CA THR A 63 -2.60 13.38 -10.77
C THR A 63 -2.09 13.07 -9.38
N LEU A 64 -2.83 13.46 -8.33
CA LEU A 64 -2.54 13.07 -6.95
C LEU A 64 -3.32 11.81 -6.60
N LEU A 65 -2.62 10.77 -6.19
CA LEU A 65 -3.18 9.53 -5.65
C LEU A 65 -2.79 9.41 -4.18
N GLY A 66 -3.78 9.41 -3.29
CA GLY A 66 -3.58 9.23 -1.86
C GLY A 66 -4.10 7.88 -1.39
N ALA A 67 -3.34 7.19 -0.55
CA ALA A 67 -3.81 6.01 0.17
C ALA A 67 -3.84 6.26 1.68
N THR A 68 -4.81 5.69 2.36
CA THR A 68 -4.94 5.79 3.82
C THR A 68 -5.66 4.60 4.41
N THR A 69 -5.18 4.14 5.56
CA THR A 69 -5.89 3.17 6.40
C THR A 69 -6.89 3.84 7.35
N ARG A 70 -6.85 5.18 7.46
CA ARG A 70 -7.61 5.97 8.44
C ARG A 70 -8.29 7.17 7.79
N MET A 71 -9.30 6.92 6.96
CA MET A 71 -10.06 7.97 6.27
C MET A 71 -10.59 9.06 7.22
N GLY A 72 -10.98 8.70 8.44
CA GLY A 72 -11.49 9.66 9.45
C GLY A 72 -10.45 10.64 10.00
N LEU A 73 -9.15 10.40 9.78
CA LEU A 73 -8.08 11.32 10.17
C LEU A 73 -7.74 12.35 9.08
N LEU A 74 -8.25 12.17 7.86
CA LEU A 74 -8.10 13.19 6.83
C LEU A 74 -8.92 14.42 7.19
N THR A 75 -8.31 15.60 7.03
CA THR A 75 -9.03 16.85 7.21
C THR A 75 -10.16 16.97 6.18
N ALA A 76 -11.26 17.62 6.55
CA ALA A 76 -12.37 17.83 5.63
C ALA A 76 -11.95 18.57 4.34
N PRO A 77 -11.08 19.62 4.42
CA PRO A 77 -10.57 20.30 3.23
C PRO A 77 -9.76 19.39 2.30
N LEU A 78 -8.87 18.53 2.85
CA LEU A 78 -8.10 17.60 2.02
C LEU A 78 -9.02 16.56 1.36
N ARG A 79 -9.93 15.98 2.14
CA ARG A 79 -10.85 14.95 1.65
C ARG A 79 -11.77 15.45 0.53
N SER A 80 -12.27 16.71 0.62
CA SER A 80 -13.16 17.27 -0.39
C SER A 80 -12.49 17.52 -1.74
N ARG A 81 -11.16 17.59 -1.77
CA ARG A 81 -10.37 17.81 -3.00
C ARG A 81 -10.14 16.53 -3.81
N PHE A 82 -10.35 15.36 -3.20
CA PHE A 82 -10.33 14.10 -3.94
C PHE A 82 -11.69 13.85 -4.60
N THR A 83 -11.74 13.92 -5.92
CA THR A 83 -12.95 13.69 -6.71
C THR A 83 -13.38 12.23 -6.74
N LEU A 84 -12.42 11.32 -6.64
CA LEU A 84 -12.66 9.87 -6.58
C LEU A 84 -12.19 9.34 -5.23
N GLN A 85 -13.07 8.60 -4.58
CA GLN A 85 -12.77 7.91 -3.33
C GLN A 85 -13.24 6.46 -3.44
N SER A 86 -12.33 5.53 -3.26
CA SER A 86 -12.61 4.10 -3.30
C SER A 86 -12.20 3.43 -2.01
N ARG A 87 -13.01 2.51 -1.53
CA ARG A 87 -12.68 1.65 -0.41
C ARG A 87 -12.21 0.31 -0.92
N LEU A 88 -11.02 -0.12 -0.53
CA LEU A 88 -10.51 -1.46 -0.77
C LEU A 88 -11.02 -2.37 0.34
N ASN A 89 -11.73 -3.44 -0.06
CA ASN A 89 -12.21 -4.47 0.86
C ASN A 89 -11.19 -5.62 0.94
N TYR A 90 -11.38 -6.51 1.91
CA TYR A 90 -10.66 -7.77 1.96
C TYR A 90 -10.97 -8.60 0.71
N TYR A 91 -9.97 -9.33 0.24
CA TYR A 91 -10.13 -10.26 -0.87
C TYR A 91 -10.94 -11.47 -0.45
N ASP A 92 -11.77 -11.97 -1.36
CA ASP A 92 -12.42 -13.27 -1.17
C ASP A 92 -11.41 -14.41 -1.26
N HIS A 93 -11.82 -15.59 -0.81
CA HIS A 93 -10.96 -16.77 -0.75
C HIS A 93 -10.43 -17.18 -2.13
N ALA A 94 -11.26 -17.20 -3.16
CA ALA A 94 -10.87 -17.64 -4.49
C ALA A 94 -9.82 -16.71 -5.11
N THR A 95 -10.06 -15.40 -5.02
CA THR A 95 -9.11 -14.38 -5.49
C THR A 95 -7.77 -14.46 -4.73
N LEU A 96 -7.84 -14.65 -3.41
CA LEU A 96 -6.65 -14.74 -2.58
C LEU A 96 -5.86 -16.03 -2.86
N GLN A 97 -6.54 -17.15 -3.13
CA GLN A 97 -5.90 -18.38 -3.59
C GLN A 97 -5.14 -18.17 -4.91
N GLY A 98 -5.74 -17.49 -5.89
CA GLY A 98 -5.05 -17.14 -7.13
C GLY A 98 -3.81 -16.28 -6.92
N ILE A 99 -3.82 -15.38 -5.92
CA ILE A 99 -2.64 -14.60 -5.53
C ILE A 99 -1.56 -15.50 -4.94
N VAL A 100 -1.92 -16.45 -4.08
CA VAL A 100 -0.99 -17.45 -3.52
C VAL A 100 -0.36 -18.29 -4.62
N GLU A 101 -1.15 -18.83 -5.53
CA GLU A 101 -0.68 -19.65 -6.67
C GLU A 101 0.29 -18.86 -7.56
N ARG A 102 -0.05 -17.61 -7.90
CA ARG A 102 0.84 -16.71 -8.64
C ARG A 102 2.15 -16.47 -7.89
N THR A 103 2.10 -16.24 -6.59
CA THR A 103 3.30 -16.02 -5.76
C THR A 103 4.18 -17.26 -5.73
N CYS A 104 3.59 -18.44 -5.59
CA CYS A 104 4.34 -19.71 -5.69
C CYS A 104 5.04 -19.85 -7.05
N GLY A 105 4.34 -19.48 -8.14
CA GLY A 105 4.94 -19.47 -9.48
C GLY A 105 6.13 -18.51 -9.62
N ILE A 106 6.01 -17.28 -9.10
CA ILE A 106 7.11 -16.29 -9.10
C ILE A 106 8.31 -16.79 -8.29
N LEU A 107 8.05 -17.43 -7.15
CA LEU A 107 9.09 -17.95 -6.26
C LEU A 107 9.64 -19.33 -6.73
N ASN A 108 9.12 -19.89 -7.80
CA ASN A 108 9.49 -21.22 -8.30
C ASN A 108 9.25 -22.33 -7.26
N VAL A 109 8.19 -22.23 -6.49
CA VAL A 109 7.82 -23.19 -5.45
C VAL A 109 6.79 -24.16 -6.01
N LYS A 110 7.01 -25.47 -5.82
CA LYS A 110 6.00 -26.48 -6.15
C LYS A 110 4.88 -26.45 -5.12
N PHE A 111 3.65 -26.51 -5.58
CA PHE A 111 2.48 -26.50 -4.70
C PHE A 111 1.33 -27.35 -5.27
N GLN A 112 0.44 -27.78 -4.40
CA GLN A 112 -0.86 -28.35 -4.74
C GLN A 112 -1.94 -27.27 -4.50
N ALA A 113 -3.00 -27.28 -5.31
CA ALA A 113 -4.10 -26.32 -5.17
C ALA A 113 -4.72 -26.33 -3.75
N ALA A 114 -4.78 -27.50 -3.12
CA ALA A 114 -5.26 -27.64 -1.76
C ALA A 114 -4.35 -26.94 -0.71
N GLY A 115 -3.03 -26.91 -0.93
CA GLY A 115 -2.07 -26.17 -0.10
C GLY A 115 -2.21 -24.66 -0.28
N ALA A 116 -2.36 -24.21 -1.51
CA ALA A 116 -2.62 -22.79 -1.80
C ALA A 116 -3.94 -22.31 -1.17
N SER A 117 -4.98 -23.14 -1.26
CA SER A 117 -6.28 -22.87 -0.62
C SER A 117 -6.18 -22.77 0.91
N GLU A 118 -5.39 -23.63 1.54
CA GLU A 118 -5.17 -23.59 2.99
C GLU A 118 -4.49 -22.31 3.45
N ILE A 119 -3.47 -21.86 2.71
CA ILE A 119 -2.79 -20.59 2.97
C ILE A 119 -3.76 -19.42 2.78
N ALA A 120 -4.51 -19.40 1.68
CA ALA A 120 -5.47 -18.35 1.38
C ALA A 120 -6.53 -18.20 2.47
N ARG A 121 -7.04 -19.33 3.01
CA ARG A 121 -8.03 -19.35 4.09
C ARG A 121 -7.51 -18.68 5.34
N ARG A 122 -6.27 -18.97 5.74
CA ARG A 122 -5.67 -18.42 6.96
C ARG A 122 -5.08 -17.01 6.79
N ALA A 123 -5.02 -16.48 5.55
CA ALA A 123 -4.53 -15.13 5.27
C ALA A 123 -5.58 -14.01 5.46
N ARG A 124 -6.80 -14.34 5.83
CA ARG A 124 -7.86 -13.39 6.24
C ARG A 124 -8.11 -12.27 5.22
N GLY A 125 -8.16 -12.61 3.94
CA GLY A 125 -8.45 -11.66 2.87
C GLY A 125 -7.33 -10.66 2.57
N THR A 126 -6.12 -10.85 3.14
CA THR A 126 -5.02 -9.90 3.01
C THR A 126 -3.86 -10.46 2.18
N PRO A 127 -3.59 -9.94 0.97
CA PRO A 127 -2.51 -10.42 0.10
C PRO A 127 -1.13 -10.39 0.73
N ARG A 128 -0.82 -9.34 1.50
CA ARG A 128 0.46 -9.23 2.20
C ARG A 128 0.67 -10.38 3.19
N ILE A 129 -0.38 -10.72 3.96
CA ILE A 129 -0.33 -11.87 4.88
C ILE A 129 -0.17 -13.15 4.09
N ALA A 130 -0.96 -13.36 3.03
CA ALA A 130 -0.87 -14.54 2.18
C ALA A 130 0.55 -14.75 1.65
N ASN A 131 1.19 -13.71 1.12
CA ASN A 131 2.56 -13.80 0.61
C ASN A 131 3.59 -14.12 1.71
N ASN A 132 3.42 -13.58 2.91
CA ASN A 132 4.28 -13.94 4.05
C ASN A 132 4.11 -15.41 4.43
N LEU A 133 2.87 -15.90 4.46
CA LEU A 133 2.57 -17.31 4.76
C LEU A 133 3.12 -18.25 3.68
N VAL A 134 3.08 -17.87 2.40
CA VAL A 134 3.71 -18.64 1.32
C VAL A 134 5.19 -18.83 1.59
N ASN A 135 5.92 -17.78 1.94
CA ASN A 135 7.35 -17.88 2.23
C ASN A 135 7.62 -18.85 3.38
N PHE A 136 6.85 -18.77 4.45
CA PHE A 136 7.00 -19.66 5.60
C PHE A 136 6.66 -21.13 5.25
N CYS A 137 5.54 -21.36 4.54
CA CYS A 137 5.16 -22.70 4.09
C CYS A 137 6.18 -23.29 3.10
N ARG A 138 6.78 -22.47 2.24
CA ARG A 138 7.89 -22.88 1.36
C ARG A 138 9.07 -23.40 2.18
N ASP A 139 9.52 -22.59 3.15
CA ASP A 139 10.70 -22.93 3.95
C ASP A 139 10.45 -24.23 4.77
N TYR A 140 9.25 -24.38 5.31
CA TYR A 140 8.83 -25.61 5.96
C TYR A 140 8.82 -26.83 5.02
N ALA A 141 8.21 -26.68 3.83
CA ALA A 141 8.11 -27.77 2.87
C ALA A 141 9.49 -28.19 2.33
N GLN A 142 10.42 -27.26 2.16
CA GLN A 142 11.81 -27.56 1.77
C GLN A 142 12.54 -28.43 2.79
N GLN A 143 12.23 -28.26 4.06
CA GLN A 143 12.87 -29.02 5.14
C GLN A 143 12.18 -30.36 5.43
N ARG A 144 10.89 -30.48 5.19
CA ARG A 144 10.08 -31.58 5.68
C ARG A 144 9.31 -32.34 4.62
N ASP A 145 9.10 -31.79 3.41
CA ASP A 145 8.14 -32.33 2.43
C ASP A 145 8.60 -32.13 0.96
N ASN A 146 9.83 -32.53 0.65
CA ASN A 146 10.40 -32.48 -0.71
C ASN A 146 10.22 -31.15 -1.47
N GLY A 147 10.04 -30.05 -0.75
CA GLY A 147 9.89 -28.71 -1.32
C GLY A 147 8.53 -28.43 -1.98
N THR A 148 7.53 -29.28 -1.77
CA THR A 148 6.18 -29.08 -2.33
C THR A 148 5.22 -28.66 -1.23
N ILE A 149 4.53 -27.55 -1.41
CA ILE A 149 3.47 -27.11 -0.49
C ILE A 149 2.21 -27.95 -0.74
N THR A 150 1.97 -28.92 0.14
CA THR A 150 0.75 -29.72 0.18
C THR A 150 -0.22 -29.11 1.19
N LYS A 151 -1.46 -29.61 1.25
CA LYS A 151 -2.41 -29.18 2.29
C LYS A 151 -1.88 -29.46 3.70
N ASP A 152 -1.30 -30.64 3.89
CA ASP A 152 -0.83 -31.09 5.21
C ASP A 152 0.42 -30.32 5.64
N SER A 153 1.38 -30.09 4.70
CA SER A 153 2.56 -29.31 5.01
C SER A 153 2.22 -27.83 5.26
N ALA A 154 1.25 -27.26 4.53
CA ALA A 154 0.77 -25.90 4.79
C ALA A 154 0.09 -25.81 6.17
N ALA A 155 -0.80 -26.74 6.50
CA ALA A 155 -1.46 -26.78 7.79
C ALA A 155 -0.46 -26.90 8.95
N ALA A 156 0.48 -27.85 8.86
CA ALA A 156 1.51 -28.06 9.89
C ALA A 156 2.44 -26.84 10.03
N ALA A 157 2.82 -26.20 8.91
CA ALA A 157 3.61 -24.98 8.95
C ALA A 157 2.88 -23.84 9.67
N LEU A 158 1.59 -23.65 9.37
CA LEU A 158 0.79 -22.56 9.95
C LEU A 158 0.46 -22.79 11.42
N GLU A 159 0.34 -24.06 11.87
CA GLU A 159 0.23 -24.41 13.28
C GLU A 159 1.49 -24.03 14.08
N LEU A 160 2.69 -24.15 13.50
CA LEU A 160 3.92 -23.67 14.14
C LEU A 160 3.96 -22.16 14.36
N LEU A 161 3.19 -21.40 13.58
CA LEU A 161 3.01 -19.97 13.77
C LEU A 161 1.86 -19.64 14.71
N GLU A 162 1.27 -20.66 15.36
CA GLU A 162 0.08 -20.52 16.21
C GLU A 162 -1.13 -19.90 15.46
N ILE A 163 -1.15 -20.02 14.13
CA ILE A 163 -2.25 -19.54 13.29
C ILE A 163 -3.28 -20.68 13.18
N ASP A 164 -4.43 -20.48 13.76
CA ASP A 164 -5.52 -21.46 13.74
C ASP A 164 -6.21 -21.58 12.37
N SER A 165 -7.24 -22.43 12.30
CA SER A 165 -8.02 -22.63 11.08
C SER A 165 -8.77 -21.38 10.60
N SER A 166 -8.93 -20.37 11.45
CA SER A 166 -9.58 -19.08 11.14
C SER A 166 -8.59 -17.99 10.80
N GLY A 167 -7.28 -18.26 10.93
CA GLY A 167 -6.20 -17.31 10.69
C GLY A 167 -5.92 -16.40 11.90
N LEU A 168 -6.31 -16.83 13.11
CA LEU A 168 -6.08 -16.11 14.37
C LEU A 168 -4.92 -16.70 15.12
#